data_8cd699a884e43087314c01d0df8de706
#
_entry.id   8cd699a884e43087314c01d0df8de706
#
_cell.length_a   1.000
_cell.length_b   1.000
_cell.length_c   1.000
_cell.angle_alpha   90.00
_cell.angle_beta   90.00
_cell.angle_gamma   90.00
#
_symmetry.space_group_name_H-M   'P 1'
#
loop_
_entity.id
_entity.type
_entity.pdbx_description
1 polymer ?
#
loop_
_entity_poly.entity_id
_entity_poly.type
_entity_poly.pdbx_seq_one_letter_code
_entity_poly.pdbx_strand_id
1 'polypeptide(L)'
;MVSMLILLRVFFLCILFNFDYAIAKEIPVIVISAGKTPQSYSSVGSQVTVIDSETIENSSDSFLTDLLNNEGQGLNIFQLGGRGTNTGIQMRGLPKRYSTIYIDGVKMYDPSAPDNAFYAEGLFKDSIDRIEILKGSQSSLYGNSAVGGTINIFTKKGKLGKHQNIA
;
A
#
# COMPACT_ATOMS: atom_id res chain seq x y z
N MET A 1 -25.14 3.46 60.31
CA MET A 1 -25.22 2.51 59.18
C MET A 1 -25.52 3.18 57.84
N VAL A 2 -26.49 4.07 57.76
CA VAL A 2 -26.87 4.77 56.47
C VAL A 2 -25.73 5.61 55.90
N SER A 3 -24.98 6.33 56.73
CA SER A 3 -23.87 7.20 56.32
C SER A 3 -22.68 6.42 55.67
N MET A 4 -22.39 5.22 56.16
CA MET A 4 -21.32 4.37 55.62
C MET A 4 -21.68 3.79 54.24
N LEU A 5 -22.97 3.52 53.99
CA LEU A 5 -23.46 3.04 52.69
C LEU A 5 -23.42 4.14 51.62
N ILE A 6 -23.65 5.38 52.00
CA ILE A 6 -23.55 6.54 51.10
C ILE A 6 -22.10 6.79 50.71
N LEU A 7 -21.17 6.75 51.66
CA LEU A 7 -19.72 6.89 51.39
C LEU A 7 -19.20 5.79 50.47
N LEU A 8 -19.63 4.56 50.64
CA LEU A 8 -19.25 3.43 49.80
C LEU A 8 -19.79 3.58 48.35
N ARG A 9 -21.00 4.10 48.19
CA ARG A 9 -21.56 4.39 46.87
C ARG A 9 -20.86 5.53 46.13
N VAL A 10 -20.50 6.60 46.83
CA VAL A 10 -19.75 7.71 46.26
C VAL A 10 -18.34 7.27 45.86
N PHE A 11 -17.68 6.45 46.66
CA PHE A 11 -16.38 5.89 46.33
C PHE A 11 -16.41 4.98 45.09
N PHE A 12 -17.45 4.15 44.96
CA PHE A 12 -17.66 3.30 43.80
C PHE A 12 -17.99 4.12 42.54
N LEU A 13 -18.73 5.21 42.67
CA LEU A 13 -19.02 6.13 41.59
C LEU A 13 -17.76 6.87 41.09
N CYS A 14 -16.85 7.28 41.98
CA CYS A 14 -15.59 7.92 41.61
C CYS A 14 -14.61 6.97 40.87
N ILE A 15 -14.65 5.67 41.16
CA ILE A 15 -13.82 4.67 40.46
C ILE A 15 -14.30 4.47 39.01
N LEU A 16 -15.60 4.58 38.76
CA LEU A 16 -16.17 4.45 37.42
C LEU A 16 -15.89 5.64 36.49
N PHE A 17 -15.48 6.78 37.04
CA PHE A 17 -15.17 7.99 36.27
C PHE A 17 -13.68 8.12 35.83
N ASN A 18 -12.79 7.23 36.27
CA ASN A 18 -11.40 7.19 35.79
C ASN A 18 -11.27 6.27 34.57
N PHE A 19 -12.08 6.48 33.54
CA PHE A 19 -11.82 5.95 32.20
C PHE A 19 -10.82 6.90 31.55
N ASP A 20 -9.52 6.62 31.68
CA ASP A 20 -8.51 7.22 30.83
C ASP A 20 -8.86 6.86 29.38
N TYR A 21 -9.32 7.84 28.63
CA TYR A 21 -9.43 7.71 27.18
C TYR A 21 -7.99 7.56 26.64
N ALA A 22 -7.59 6.34 26.36
CA ALA A 22 -6.39 6.08 25.58
C ALA A 22 -6.61 6.67 24.18
N ILE A 23 -6.18 7.91 23.97
CA ILE A 23 -6.11 8.51 22.63
C ILE A 23 -5.01 7.75 21.91
N ALA A 24 -5.41 6.79 21.07
CA ALA A 24 -4.48 6.14 20.16
C ALA A 24 -3.85 7.23 19.28
N LYS A 25 -2.57 7.49 19.48
CA LYS A 25 -1.81 8.40 18.64
C LYS A 25 -1.68 7.73 17.27
N GLU A 26 -2.46 8.21 16.33
CA GLU A 26 -2.41 7.74 14.95
C GLU A 26 -1.01 8.03 14.40
N ILE A 27 -0.25 6.98 14.07
CA ILE A 27 1.07 7.12 13.46
C ILE A 27 0.84 7.60 12.03
N PRO A 28 1.33 8.78 11.63
CA PRO A 28 1.09 9.30 10.30
C PRO A 28 1.70 8.37 9.25
N VAL A 29 0.88 7.88 8.32
CA VAL A 29 1.36 7.14 7.16
C VAL A 29 2.17 8.09 6.28
N ILE A 30 3.42 7.74 6.02
CA ILE A 30 4.33 8.53 5.18
C ILE A 30 4.28 7.97 3.76
N VAL A 31 4.02 8.85 2.80
CA VAL A 31 3.99 8.53 1.36
C VAL A 31 5.21 9.17 0.70
N ILE A 32 5.95 8.40 -0.09
CA ILE A 32 7.15 8.85 -0.78
C ILE A 32 6.86 9.20 -2.23
N SER A 33 6.00 8.42 -2.87
CA SER A 33 5.79 8.52 -4.31
C SER A 33 5.06 9.78 -4.77
N ALA A 34 4.24 10.40 -3.93
CA ALA A 34 3.46 11.58 -4.32
C ALA A 34 4.32 12.81 -4.67
N GLY A 35 5.50 12.97 -4.09
CA GLY A 35 6.42 14.09 -4.35
C GLY A 35 7.87 13.67 -4.53
N LYS A 36 8.16 12.36 -4.60
CA LYS A 36 9.49 11.76 -4.54
C LYS A 36 10.29 12.09 -3.25
N THR A 37 9.60 12.65 -2.28
CA THR A 37 10.12 12.95 -0.94
C THR A 37 9.10 12.47 0.09
N PRO A 38 9.55 12.04 1.28
CA PRO A 38 8.65 11.62 2.34
C PRO A 38 7.73 12.77 2.74
N GLN A 39 6.43 12.52 2.71
CA GLN A 39 5.40 13.47 3.16
C GLN A 39 4.25 12.74 3.84
N SER A 40 3.52 13.43 4.71
CA SER A 40 2.36 12.85 5.36
C SER A 40 1.27 12.54 4.33
N TYR A 41 0.61 11.40 4.48
CA TYR A 41 -0.54 11.01 3.65
C TYR A 41 -1.61 12.10 3.57
N SER A 42 -1.87 12.78 4.70
CA SER A 42 -2.86 13.88 4.77
C SER A 42 -2.49 15.13 3.98
N SER A 43 -1.21 15.28 3.61
CA SER A 43 -0.72 16.44 2.82
C SER A 43 -0.67 16.16 1.32
N VAL A 44 -0.95 14.92 0.90
CA VAL A 44 -0.90 14.53 -0.50
C VAL A 44 -2.19 14.95 -1.21
N GLY A 45 -2.08 15.78 -2.24
CA GLY A 45 -3.22 16.23 -3.04
C GLY A 45 -3.79 15.20 -4.02
N SER A 46 -3.18 14.02 -4.13
CA SER A 46 -3.62 12.93 -5.01
C SER A 46 -4.26 11.81 -4.19
N GLN A 47 -5.18 11.07 -4.81
CA GLN A 47 -5.70 9.86 -4.17
C GLN A 47 -4.61 8.79 -4.13
N VAL A 48 -4.18 8.43 -2.94
CA VAL A 48 -3.16 7.40 -2.70
C VAL A 48 -3.78 6.21 -1.97
N THR A 49 -3.36 5.01 -2.32
CA THR A 49 -3.57 3.80 -1.52
C THR A 49 -2.21 3.27 -1.12
N VAL A 50 -2.00 3.01 0.15
CA VAL A 50 -0.77 2.41 0.68
C VAL A 50 -1.11 1.01 1.15
N ILE A 51 -0.36 0.03 0.67
CA ILE A 51 -0.37 -1.35 1.16
C ILE A 51 0.95 -1.53 1.90
N ASP A 52 0.88 -1.61 3.20
CA ASP A 52 2.05 -1.71 4.09
C ASP A 52 2.57 -3.14 4.22
N SER A 53 3.71 -3.29 4.87
CA SER A 53 4.35 -4.59 5.07
C SER A 53 3.49 -5.55 5.88
N GLU A 54 2.73 -5.06 6.85
CA GLU A 54 1.85 -5.89 7.68
C GLU A 54 0.72 -6.50 6.84
N THR A 55 0.07 -5.69 6.01
CA THR A 55 -0.96 -6.15 5.07
C THR A 55 -0.40 -7.16 4.08
N ILE A 56 0.81 -6.90 3.54
CA ILE A 56 1.47 -7.79 2.58
C ILE A 56 1.81 -9.13 3.23
N GLU A 57 2.36 -9.12 4.43
CA GLU A 57 2.74 -10.36 5.15
C GLU A 57 1.53 -11.19 5.56
N ASN A 58 0.46 -10.55 6.00
CA ASN A 58 -0.79 -11.22 6.42
C ASN A 58 -1.65 -11.72 5.24
N SER A 59 -1.41 -11.23 4.01
CA SER A 59 -2.12 -11.71 2.82
C SER A 59 -1.78 -13.17 2.53
N SER A 60 -2.76 -13.95 2.08
CA SER A 60 -2.57 -15.31 1.59
C SER A 60 -2.07 -15.39 0.15
N ASP A 61 -1.95 -14.24 -0.52
CA ASP A 61 -1.52 -14.17 -1.92
C ASP A 61 -0.02 -14.49 -2.04
N SER A 62 0.38 -15.10 -3.14
CA SER A 62 1.80 -15.36 -3.46
C SER A 62 2.34 -14.37 -4.48
N PHE A 63 1.49 -13.93 -5.40
CA PHE A 63 1.86 -13.03 -6.49
C PHE A 63 1.42 -11.60 -6.21
N LEU A 64 2.22 -10.64 -6.68
CA LEU A 64 1.89 -9.21 -6.60
C LEU A 64 0.55 -8.91 -7.25
N THR A 65 0.23 -9.55 -8.36
CA THR A 65 -1.02 -9.31 -9.11
C THR A 65 -2.25 -9.71 -8.32
N ASP A 66 -2.20 -10.81 -7.59
CA ASP A 66 -3.29 -11.25 -6.72
C ASP A 66 -3.46 -10.29 -5.54
N LEU A 67 -2.35 -9.91 -4.90
CA LEU A 67 -2.33 -8.92 -3.81
C LEU A 67 -2.92 -7.57 -4.27
N LEU A 68 -2.51 -7.07 -5.42
CA LEU A 68 -3.04 -5.83 -5.97
C LEU A 68 -4.52 -5.92 -6.34
N ASN A 69 -4.99 -7.08 -6.75
CA ASN A 69 -6.41 -7.29 -7.06
C ASN A 69 -7.27 -7.26 -5.80
N ASN A 70 -6.75 -7.78 -4.69
CA ASN A 70 -7.46 -7.83 -3.41
C ASN A 70 -7.38 -6.50 -2.66
N GLU A 71 -6.20 -5.89 -2.58
CA GLU A 71 -5.91 -4.72 -1.75
C GLU A 71 -5.85 -3.41 -2.56
N GLY A 72 -5.62 -3.51 -3.86
CA GLY A 72 -5.42 -2.35 -4.75
C GLY A 72 -6.71 -1.72 -5.21
N GLN A 73 -7.43 -1.00 -4.36
CA GLN A 73 -8.69 -0.33 -4.71
C GLN A 73 -8.59 0.47 -6.01
N GLY A 74 -9.56 0.27 -6.93
CA GLY A 74 -9.66 1.01 -8.20
C GLY A 74 -8.66 0.60 -9.27
N LEU A 75 -7.98 -0.53 -9.08
CA LEU A 75 -7.24 -1.24 -10.10
C LEU A 75 -8.16 -2.27 -10.79
N ASN A 76 -7.93 -2.50 -12.06
CA ASN A 76 -8.49 -3.63 -12.80
C ASN A 76 -7.33 -4.45 -13.35
N ILE A 77 -7.16 -5.66 -12.82
CA ILE A 77 -6.09 -6.57 -13.20
C ILE A 77 -6.71 -7.66 -14.06
N PHE A 78 -6.17 -7.83 -15.25
CA PHE A 78 -6.64 -8.83 -16.17
C PHE A 78 -5.49 -9.70 -16.66
N GLN A 79 -5.75 -10.98 -16.75
CA GLN A 79 -4.82 -11.98 -17.28
C GLN A 79 -5.40 -12.56 -18.59
N LEU A 80 -4.53 -12.78 -19.57
CA LEU A 80 -4.92 -13.39 -20.86
C LEU A 80 -4.99 -14.91 -20.83
N GLY A 81 -4.87 -15.51 -19.63
CA GLY A 81 -4.89 -16.95 -19.45
C GLY A 81 -4.71 -17.35 -17.99
N GLY A 82 -4.12 -18.50 -17.74
CA GLY A 82 -3.79 -18.97 -16.40
C GLY A 82 -2.67 -18.15 -15.72
N ARG A 83 -2.30 -18.56 -14.50
CA ARG A 83 -1.20 -17.91 -13.74
C ARG A 83 0.10 -17.90 -14.55
N GLY A 84 0.81 -16.78 -14.50
CA GLY A 84 2.06 -16.58 -15.26
C GLY A 84 1.89 -16.18 -16.71
N THR A 85 0.65 -15.90 -17.15
CA THR A 85 0.42 -15.31 -18.48
C THR A 85 0.40 -13.79 -18.40
N ASN A 86 0.47 -13.15 -19.57
CA ASN A 86 0.50 -11.68 -19.66
C ASN A 86 -0.61 -11.05 -18.83
N THR A 87 -0.20 -10.28 -17.84
CA THR A 87 -1.08 -9.62 -16.87
C THR A 87 -0.98 -8.12 -17.02
N GLY A 88 -2.08 -7.49 -17.40
CA GLY A 88 -2.17 -6.05 -17.51
C GLY A 88 -2.84 -5.43 -16.29
N ILE A 89 -2.36 -4.26 -15.88
CA ILE A 89 -2.94 -3.48 -14.80
C ILE A 89 -3.51 -2.19 -15.39
N GLN A 90 -4.80 -1.98 -15.20
CA GLN A 90 -5.50 -0.77 -15.62
C GLN A 90 -5.90 0.05 -14.40
N MET A 91 -5.76 1.36 -14.50
CA MET A 91 -6.27 2.30 -13.53
C MET A 91 -7.35 3.17 -14.13
N ARG A 92 -8.46 3.34 -13.40
CA ARG A 92 -9.55 4.25 -13.79
C ARG A 92 -10.11 3.98 -15.19
N GLY A 93 -10.08 2.71 -15.63
CA GLY A 93 -10.58 2.31 -16.96
C GLY A 93 -9.68 2.69 -18.14
N LEU A 94 -8.52 3.28 -17.88
CA LEU A 94 -7.57 3.62 -18.95
C LEU A 94 -6.77 2.39 -19.39
N PRO A 95 -6.33 2.32 -20.66
CA PRO A 95 -5.48 1.24 -21.14
C PRO A 95 -4.21 1.08 -20.29
N LYS A 96 -3.73 -0.18 -20.16
CA LYS A 96 -2.57 -0.55 -19.33
C LYS A 96 -1.31 0.32 -19.57
N ARG A 97 -1.08 0.79 -20.78
CA ARG A 97 0.06 1.67 -21.12
C ARG A 97 0.07 3.01 -20.35
N TYR A 98 -1.06 3.40 -19.75
CA TYR A 98 -1.19 4.61 -18.94
C TYR A 98 -1.09 4.36 -17.43
N SER A 99 -0.84 3.11 -17.04
CA SER A 99 -0.57 2.70 -15.66
C SER A 99 0.90 2.31 -15.56
N THR A 100 1.69 3.11 -14.86
CA THR A 100 3.15 2.91 -14.82
C THR A 100 3.55 2.26 -13.50
N ILE A 101 4.45 1.29 -13.58
CA ILE A 101 5.00 0.58 -12.43
C ILE A 101 6.44 1.01 -12.21
N TYR A 102 6.79 1.29 -10.96
CA TYR A 102 8.14 1.56 -10.50
C TYR A 102 8.53 0.55 -9.42
N ILE A 103 9.76 0.06 -9.47
CA ILE A 103 10.35 -0.76 -8.41
C ILE A 103 11.57 -0.01 -7.90
N ASP A 104 11.57 0.36 -6.63
CA ASP A 104 12.63 1.17 -5.99
C ASP A 104 13.04 2.42 -6.80
N GLY A 105 12.04 3.07 -7.40
CA GLY A 105 12.23 4.28 -8.20
C GLY A 105 12.63 4.04 -9.66
N VAL A 106 12.89 2.79 -10.07
CA VAL A 106 13.19 2.42 -11.45
C VAL A 106 11.90 2.14 -12.20
N LYS A 107 11.69 2.83 -13.33
CA LYS A 107 10.51 2.59 -14.18
C LYS A 107 10.61 1.23 -14.86
N MET A 108 9.58 0.43 -14.68
CA MET A 108 9.45 -0.86 -15.34
C MET A 108 8.71 -0.70 -16.67
N TYR A 109 9.24 -1.33 -17.72
CA TYR A 109 8.63 -1.37 -19.04
C TYR A 109 9.15 -2.57 -19.81
N ASP A 110 8.38 -3.05 -20.75
CA ASP A 110 8.77 -4.12 -21.66
C ASP A 110 8.95 -3.53 -23.07
N PRO A 111 10.19 -3.40 -23.57
CA PRO A 111 10.44 -2.85 -24.90
C PRO A 111 9.97 -3.79 -26.03
N SER A 112 9.71 -5.06 -25.75
CA SER A 112 9.15 -6.02 -26.70
C SER A 112 7.63 -5.92 -26.85
N ALA A 113 6.96 -5.29 -25.88
CA ALA A 113 5.52 -5.09 -25.94
C ALA A 113 5.18 -3.91 -26.85
N PRO A 114 4.17 -4.00 -27.72
CA PRO A 114 3.81 -2.92 -28.67
C PRO A 114 3.45 -1.60 -27.99
N ASP A 115 3.00 -1.64 -26.73
CA ASP A 115 2.61 -0.48 -25.94
C ASP A 115 3.60 -0.16 -24.81
N ASN A 116 4.76 -0.82 -24.77
CA ASN A 116 5.78 -0.72 -23.74
C ASN A 116 5.23 -0.95 -22.31
N ALA A 117 4.09 -1.62 -22.17
CA ALA A 117 3.51 -1.90 -20.88
C ALA A 117 4.29 -3.01 -20.17
N PHE A 118 4.55 -2.80 -18.89
CA PHE A 118 5.16 -3.84 -18.07
C PHE A 118 4.12 -4.87 -17.64
N TYR A 119 4.48 -6.14 -17.74
CA TYR A 119 3.66 -7.25 -17.29
C TYR A 119 4.17 -7.75 -15.94
N ALA A 120 3.32 -7.74 -14.93
CA ALA A 120 3.71 -7.96 -13.53
C ALA A 120 3.53 -9.42 -13.06
N GLU A 121 3.30 -10.35 -13.98
CA GLU A 121 2.96 -11.75 -13.69
C GLU A 121 4.05 -12.54 -12.94
N GLY A 122 5.30 -12.13 -13.06
CA GLY A 122 6.44 -12.81 -12.44
C GLY A 122 6.86 -12.22 -11.08
N LEU A 123 6.14 -11.23 -10.55
CA LEU A 123 6.52 -10.60 -9.29
C LEU A 123 5.86 -11.29 -8.09
N PHE A 124 6.71 -11.72 -7.14
CA PHE A 124 6.29 -12.31 -5.88
C PHE A 124 6.23 -11.24 -4.78
N LYS A 125 5.28 -11.40 -3.84
CA LYS A 125 5.10 -10.48 -2.72
C LYS A 125 6.25 -10.51 -1.70
N ASP A 126 6.97 -11.63 -1.59
CA ASP A 126 7.90 -11.90 -0.47
C ASP A 126 9.06 -10.90 -0.39
N SER A 127 9.46 -10.33 -1.53
CA SER A 127 10.51 -9.31 -1.60
C SER A 127 10.00 -7.89 -1.38
N ILE A 128 8.68 -7.70 -1.24
CA ILE A 128 8.04 -6.39 -1.19
C ILE A 128 7.88 -5.96 0.27
N ASP A 129 8.28 -4.73 0.56
CA ASP A 129 8.09 -4.09 1.86
C ASP A 129 6.82 -3.24 1.88
N ARG A 130 6.58 -2.49 0.81
CA ARG A 130 5.42 -1.58 0.72
C ARG A 130 5.07 -1.29 -0.74
N ILE A 131 3.79 -1.01 -0.97
CA ILE A 131 3.28 -0.56 -2.28
C ILE A 131 2.51 0.75 -2.09
N GLU A 132 2.80 1.73 -2.93
CA GLU A 132 2.07 3.00 -2.99
C GLU A 132 1.42 3.15 -4.37
N ILE A 133 0.09 3.27 -4.40
CA ILE A 133 -0.69 3.40 -5.62
C ILE A 133 -1.23 4.83 -5.69
N LEU A 134 -0.70 5.63 -6.61
CA LEU A 134 -1.19 6.98 -6.88
C LEU A 134 -2.15 6.95 -8.05
N LYS A 135 -3.38 7.34 -7.79
CA LYS A 135 -4.47 7.34 -8.79
C LYS A 135 -4.65 8.74 -9.37
N GLY A 136 -4.77 8.79 -10.69
CA GLY A 136 -4.89 10.03 -11.44
C GLY A 136 -3.59 10.44 -12.14
N SER A 137 -3.63 11.55 -12.86
CA SER A 137 -2.49 11.98 -13.67
C SER A 137 -1.28 12.33 -12.80
N GLN A 138 -0.21 11.61 -13.00
CA GLN A 138 1.10 11.81 -12.39
C GLN A 138 2.17 12.17 -13.44
N SER A 139 1.73 12.66 -14.60
CA SER A 139 2.58 12.89 -15.76
C SER A 139 3.70 13.88 -15.51
N SER A 140 3.51 14.86 -14.64
CA SER A 140 4.52 15.86 -14.28
C SER A 140 5.74 15.26 -13.57
N LEU A 141 5.54 14.21 -12.76
CA LEU A 141 6.61 13.57 -11.98
C LEU A 141 7.12 12.27 -12.61
N TYR A 142 6.23 11.55 -13.29
CA TYR A 142 6.46 10.19 -13.73
C TYR A 142 6.41 10.01 -15.27
N GLY A 143 6.20 11.11 -16.01
CA GLY A 143 6.20 11.13 -17.47
C GLY A 143 4.85 10.77 -18.10
N ASN A 144 4.80 10.84 -19.43
CA ASN A 144 3.59 10.75 -20.24
C ASN A 144 2.78 9.45 -20.10
N SER A 145 3.41 8.37 -19.65
CA SER A 145 2.72 7.08 -19.44
C SER A 145 1.94 7.02 -18.11
N ALA A 146 2.09 8.01 -17.23
CA ALA A 146 1.48 8.02 -15.91
C ALA A 146 0.17 8.84 -15.87
N VAL A 147 -0.67 8.74 -16.89
CA VAL A 147 -1.95 9.46 -16.99
C VAL A 147 -3.02 8.83 -16.09
N GLY A 148 -3.07 7.51 -16.04
CA GLY A 148 -3.99 6.76 -15.17
C GLY A 148 -3.55 6.76 -13.73
N GLY A 149 -2.23 6.70 -13.51
CA GLY A 149 -1.59 6.67 -12.22
C GLY A 149 -0.28 5.90 -12.22
N THR A 150 0.29 5.76 -11.02
CA THR A 150 1.54 5.01 -10.80
C THR A 150 1.39 4.01 -9.67
N ILE A 151 2.06 2.88 -9.80
CA ILE A 151 2.26 1.88 -8.74
C ILE A 151 3.74 1.90 -8.40
N ASN A 152 4.07 2.29 -7.18
CA ASN A 152 5.43 2.32 -6.69
C ASN A 152 5.62 1.20 -5.68
N ILE A 153 6.51 0.29 -6.00
CA ILE A 153 6.85 -0.90 -5.21
C ILE A 153 8.18 -0.63 -4.54
N PHE A 154 8.22 -0.78 -3.23
CA PHE A 154 9.43 -0.67 -2.43
C PHE A 154 9.82 -2.07 -1.94
N THR A 155 11.03 -2.48 -2.22
CA THR A 155 11.53 -3.80 -1.82
C THR A 155 12.09 -3.79 -0.41
N LYS A 156 12.08 -4.96 0.23
CA LYS A 156 12.69 -5.16 1.55
C LYS A 156 14.19 -4.88 1.47
N LYS A 157 14.67 -3.98 2.33
CA LYS A 157 16.08 -3.65 2.42
C LYS A 157 16.79 -4.66 3.31
N GLY A 158 17.97 -5.12 2.86
CA GLY A 158 18.82 -5.97 3.69
C GLY A 158 19.20 -5.26 4.99
N LYS A 159 19.10 -5.97 6.12
CA LYS A 159 19.63 -5.49 7.40
C LYS A 159 21.09 -5.87 7.49
N LEU A 160 21.95 -4.97 8.02
CA LEU A 160 23.33 -5.29 8.36
C LEU A 160 23.31 -6.38 9.45
N GLY A 161 23.74 -7.61 9.11
CA GLY A 161 23.76 -8.78 9.98
C GLY A 161 23.56 -10.07 9.17
N LYS A 162 23.91 -11.22 9.78
CA LYS A 162 23.62 -12.53 9.19
C LYS A 162 22.12 -12.81 9.31
N HIS A 163 21.38 -12.56 8.25
CA HIS A 163 20.00 -13.04 8.12
C HIS A 163 19.98 -14.15 7.07
N GLN A 164 19.64 -15.37 7.48
CA GLN A 164 19.29 -16.45 6.58
C GLN A 164 17.77 -16.53 6.56
N ASN A 165 17.16 -16.19 5.44
CA ASN A 165 15.77 -16.54 5.18
C ASN A 165 15.78 -17.98 4.65
N ILE A 166 15.32 -18.91 5.47
CA ILE A 166 15.04 -20.29 5.03
C ILE A 166 13.59 -20.26 4.55
N ALA A 167 13.40 -20.43 3.25
CA ALA A 167 12.09 -20.60 2.62
C ALA A 167 11.62 -22.05 2.79
#